data_6f4665b08c6dde9ca0c7058d73d65990
#
_entry.id   6f4665b08c6dde9ca0c7058d73d65990
#
_cell.length_a   1.000
_cell.length_b   1.000
_cell.length_c   1.000
_cell.angle_alpha   90.00
_cell.angle_beta   90.00
_cell.angle_gamma   90.00
#
_symmetry.space_group_name_H-M   'P 1'
#
loop_
_entity.id
_entity.type
_entity.pdbx_description
1 polymer ?
#
loop_
_entity_poly.entity_id
_entity_poly.type
_entity_poly.pdbx_seq_one_letter_code
_entity_poly.pdbx_strand_id
1 'polypeptide(L)'
;MLAEIETAQRAAMGAIKPGAIGAEVYKAGLQVVNKSRYADHLDFLVHGIGLVSHESPRLTNRTRDPYKPEDARLPLESRMVLSVETTLQHPRRGFIKLEDTVAVTETGHEVYGDRAHGWNRAAAKVSRR
;
A
#
# COMPACT_ATOMS: atom_id res chain seq x y z
N MET A 1 -14.86 -5.06 -3.81
CA MET A 1 -14.28 -4.05 -2.90
C MET A 1 -12.95 -4.54 -2.35
N LEU A 2 -12.91 -5.52 -1.45
CA LEU A 2 -11.66 -6.00 -0.83
C LEU A 2 -10.59 -6.40 -1.87
N ALA A 3 -10.96 -7.21 -2.85
CA ALA A 3 -10.00 -7.65 -3.88
C ALA A 3 -9.35 -6.51 -4.67
N GLU A 4 -10.01 -5.37 -4.83
CA GLU A 4 -9.45 -4.21 -5.55
C GLU A 4 -8.38 -3.51 -4.72
N ILE A 5 -8.64 -3.30 -3.41
CA ILE A 5 -7.64 -2.72 -2.53
C ILE A 5 -6.44 -3.66 -2.34
N GLU A 6 -6.66 -4.97 -2.19
CA GLU A 6 -5.56 -5.94 -2.16
C GLU A 6 -4.70 -5.91 -3.43
N THR A 7 -5.33 -5.73 -4.60
CA THR A 7 -4.60 -5.66 -5.87
C THR A 7 -3.73 -4.41 -5.94
N ALA A 8 -4.23 -3.26 -5.49
CA ALA A 8 -3.46 -2.02 -5.44
C ALA A 8 -2.25 -2.14 -4.50
N GLN A 9 -2.45 -2.68 -3.29
CA GLN A 9 -1.37 -2.90 -2.34
C GLN A 9 -0.31 -3.86 -2.88
N ARG A 10 -0.71 -4.99 -3.44
CA ARG A 10 0.23 -5.96 -4.03
C ARG A 10 1.04 -5.36 -5.17
N ALA A 11 0.42 -4.50 -5.99
CA ALA A 11 1.14 -3.83 -7.08
C ALA A 11 2.23 -2.90 -6.54
N ALA A 12 1.92 -2.10 -5.50
CA ALA A 12 2.90 -1.23 -4.87
C ALA A 12 4.00 -2.04 -4.16
N MET A 13 3.62 -3.01 -3.32
CA MET A 13 4.57 -3.86 -2.60
C MET A 13 5.52 -4.59 -3.55
N GLY A 14 5.01 -5.11 -4.67
CA GLY A 14 5.82 -5.77 -5.70
C GLY A 14 6.89 -4.87 -6.34
N ALA A 15 6.74 -3.56 -6.25
CA ALA A 15 7.73 -2.59 -6.73
C ALA A 15 8.77 -2.19 -5.66
N ILE A 16 8.54 -2.55 -4.39
CA ILE A 16 9.44 -2.19 -3.27
C ILE A 16 10.70 -3.07 -3.31
N LYS A 17 11.83 -2.43 -3.49
CA LYS A 17 13.17 -3.03 -3.43
C LYS A 17 14.20 -1.93 -3.25
N PRO A 18 15.44 -2.25 -2.81
CA PRO A 18 16.50 -1.24 -2.76
C PRO A 18 16.77 -0.65 -4.15
N GLY A 19 16.95 0.65 -4.20
CA GLY A 19 17.17 1.40 -5.43
C GLY A 19 15.89 1.76 -6.21
N ALA A 20 14.72 1.23 -5.84
CA ALA A 20 13.46 1.63 -6.47
C ALA A 20 13.15 3.09 -6.15
N ILE A 21 12.78 3.86 -7.16
CA ILE A 21 12.36 5.27 -6.96
C ILE A 21 10.99 5.32 -6.32
N GLY A 22 10.85 6.09 -5.24
CA GLY A 22 9.61 6.17 -4.48
C GLY A 22 8.37 6.45 -5.32
N ALA A 23 8.47 7.39 -6.27
CA ALA A 23 7.38 7.71 -7.17
C ALA A 23 6.93 6.52 -8.03
N GLU A 24 7.83 5.63 -8.44
CA GLU A 24 7.50 4.45 -9.24
C GLU A 24 6.77 3.38 -8.41
N VAL A 25 7.15 3.23 -7.13
CA VAL A 25 6.44 2.37 -6.19
C VAL A 25 4.99 2.86 -6.01
N TYR A 26 4.81 4.14 -5.74
CA TYR A 26 3.48 4.73 -5.61
C TYR A 26 2.65 4.59 -6.89
N LYS A 27 3.26 4.88 -8.03
CA LYS A 27 2.62 4.80 -9.35
C LYS A 27 2.13 3.38 -9.66
N ALA A 28 2.83 2.34 -9.25
CA ALA A 28 2.42 0.96 -9.45
C ALA A 28 1.06 0.67 -8.81
N GLY A 29 0.85 1.08 -7.56
CA GLY A 29 -0.45 0.96 -6.88
C GLY A 29 -1.51 1.89 -7.47
N LEU A 30 -1.13 3.15 -7.74
CA LEU A 30 -2.04 4.16 -8.27
C LEU A 30 -2.62 3.78 -9.63
N GLN A 31 -1.88 3.07 -10.48
CA GLN A 31 -2.38 2.57 -11.75
C GLN A 31 -3.54 1.59 -11.58
N VAL A 32 -3.53 0.79 -10.54
CA VAL A 32 -4.64 -0.12 -10.19
C VAL A 32 -5.83 0.69 -9.67
N VAL A 33 -5.58 1.62 -8.75
CA VAL A 33 -6.61 2.51 -8.20
C VAL A 33 -7.35 3.25 -9.30
N ASN A 34 -6.62 3.85 -10.24
CA ASN A 34 -7.21 4.65 -11.33
C ASN A 34 -8.05 3.82 -12.32
N LYS A 35 -7.82 2.51 -12.39
CA LYS A 35 -8.61 1.58 -13.23
C LYS A 35 -9.79 0.97 -12.49
N SER A 36 -9.90 1.18 -11.17
CA SER A 36 -11.00 0.65 -10.39
C SER A 36 -12.29 1.40 -10.68
N ARG A 37 -13.41 0.66 -10.71
CA ARG A 37 -14.74 1.27 -10.71
C ARG A 37 -15.06 2.09 -9.46
N TYR A 38 -14.21 2.01 -8.45
CA TYR A 38 -14.32 2.75 -7.19
C TYR A 38 -13.24 3.82 -7.07
N ALA A 39 -12.59 4.23 -8.16
CA ALA A 39 -11.46 5.17 -8.13
C ALA A 39 -11.75 6.44 -7.33
N ASP A 40 -12.96 7.00 -7.47
CA ASP A 40 -13.39 8.22 -6.76
C ASP A 40 -13.62 8.02 -5.25
N HIS A 41 -13.60 6.77 -4.80
CA HIS A 41 -13.83 6.37 -3.40
C HIS A 41 -12.61 5.68 -2.79
N LEU A 42 -11.50 5.64 -3.52
CA LEU A 42 -10.25 5.01 -3.10
C LEU A 42 -9.22 6.05 -2.70
N ASP A 43 -8.71 5.90 -1.49
CA ASP A 43 -7.50 6.54 -1.01
C ASP A 43 -6.36 5.54 -1.00
N PHE A 44 -5.20 5.94 -1.54
CA PHE A 44 -4.02 5.10 -1.61
C PHE A 44 -2.80 5.90 -1.18
N LEU A 45 -2.11 5.41 -0.17
CA LEU A 45 -0.95 6.05 0.43
C LEU A 45 0.21 5.06 0.53
N VAL A 46 1.42 5.58 0.36
CA VAL A 46 2.66 4.89 0.72
C VAL A 46 3.55 5.89 1.45
N HIS A 47 4.01 5.54 2.63
CA HIS A 47 4.82 6.43 3.46
C HIS A 47 5.75 5.65 4.39
N GLY A 48 6.79 6.32 4.88
CA GLY A 48 7.64 5.78 5.94
C GLY A 48 6.87 5.64 7.25
N ILE A 49 7.25 4.64 8.04
CA ILE A 49 6.76 4.41 9.39
C ILE A 49 7.94 4.06 10.30
N GLY A 50 8.00 4.67 11.47
CA GLY A 50 9.08 4.47 12.43
C GLY A 50 8.71 5.02 13.81
N LEU A 51 9.35 6.09 14.25
CA LEU A 51 9.03 6.74 15.53
C LEU A 51 7.63 7.37 15.51
N VAL A 52 7.18 7.80 14.36
CA VAL A 52 5.82 8.31 14.14
C VAL A 52 5.15 7.51 13.03
N SER A 53 3.82 7.50 13.07
CA SER A 53 3.03 6.70 12.12
C SER A 53 3.16 7.16 10.66
N HIS A 54 3.50 8.42 10.44
CA HIS A 54 3.72 8.98 9.10
C HIS A 54 5.01 9.79 9.10
N GLU A 55 6.06 9.24 8.52
CA GLU A 55 7.35 9.91 8.36
C GLU A 55 7.91 9.74 6.93
N SER A 56 9.07 10.34 6.66
CA SER A 56 9.75 10.17 5.37
C SER A 56 10.27 8.73 5.19
N PRO A 57 10.31 8.22 3.94
CA PRO A 57 9.87 8.89 2.73
C PRO A 57 8.35 8.88 2.58
N ARG A 58 7.79 9.98 2.14
CA ARG A 58 6.38 10.06 1.80
C ARG A 58 6.21 10.03 0.30
N LEU A 59 5.53 9.02 -0.22
CA LEU A 59 5.47 8.76 -1.66
C LEU A 59 4.17 9.23 -2.30
N THR A 60 3.17 9.49 -1.49
CA THR A 60 1.83 9.92 -1.94
C THR A 60 1.82 11.41 -2.31
N ASN A 61 1.07 11.81 -3.31
CA ASN A 61 0.89 13.19 -3.74
C ASN A 61 -0.53 13.75 -3.50
N ARG A 62 -1.42 12.98 -2.84
CA ARG A 62 -2.86 13.28 -2.71
C ARG A 62 -3.31 13.72 -1.32
N THR A 63 -2.44 14.00 -0.37
CA THR A 63 -2.83 14.33 1.00
C THR A 63 -2.84 15.84 1.28
N ARG A 64 -3.51 16.20 2.40
CA ARG A 64 -3.52 17.56 2.93
C ARG A 64 -2.14 18.05 3.38
N ASP A 65 -1.25 17.13 3.73
CA ASP A 65 0.16 17.40 3.99
C ASP A 65 0.94 17.13 2.72
N PRO A 66 1.34 18.19 1.99
CA PRO A 66 2.11 18.01 0.78
C PRO A 66 3.46 17.40 1.17
N TYR A 67 3.72 16.23 0.63
CA TYR A 67 5.02 15.59 0.77
C TYR A 67 6.09 16.45 0.13
N LYS A 68 7.28 16.37 0.72
CA LYS A 68 8.43 16.93 0.07
C LYS A 68 8.59 16.24 -1.27
N PRO A 69 8.57 16.95 -2.40
CA PRO A 69 8.73 16.32 -3.72
C PRO A 69 10.02 15.49 -3.83
N GLU A 70 10.99 15.78 -2.97
CA GLU A 70 12.26 15.08 -2.87
C GLU A 70 12.06 13.61 -2.46
N ASP A 71 11.22 13.33 -1.47
CA ASP A 71 10.99 11.98 -0.98
C ASP A 71 10.55 11.02 -2.10
N ALA A 72 9.71 11.50 -3.01
CA ALA A 72 9.23 10.70 -4.13
C ALA A 72 10.32 10.43 -5.20
N ARG A 73 11.39 11.23 -5.23
CA ARG A 73 12.47 11.11 -6.21
C ARG A 73 13.65 10.30 -5.72
N LEU A 74 13.76 10.11 -4.40
CA LEU A 74 14.85 9.36 -3.81
C LEU A 74 14.65 7.85 -4.00
N PRO A 75 15.76 7.11 -4.18
CA PRO A 75 15.71 5.65 -4.16
C PRO A 75 15.39 5.16 -2.75
N LEU A 76 14.65 4.07 -2.69
CA LEU A 76 14.48 3.34 -1.43
C LEU A 76 15.80 2.68 -1.03
N GLU A 77 16.10 2.74 0.26
CA GLU A 77 17.29 2.15 0.83
C GLU A 77 16.93 0.93 1.67
N SER A 78 17.82 -0.05 1.74
CA SER A 78 17.72 -1.18 2.67
C SER A 78 17.53 -0.65 4.12
N ARG A 79 16.68 -1.31 4.88
CA ARG A 79 16.25 -0.99 6.26
C ARG A 79 15.21 0.13 6.36
N MET A 80 14.79 0.77 5.27
CA MET A 80 13.60 1.59 5.32
C MET A 80 12.38 0.73 5.62
N VAL A 81 11.47 1.25 6.44
CA VAL A 81 10.19 0.63 6.74
C VAL A 81 9.07 1.52 6.20
N LEU A 82 8.20 0.94 5.41
CA LEU A 82 7.12 1.64 4.74
C LEU A 82 5.77 1.08 5.19
N SER A 83 4.76 1.93 5.21
CA SER A 83 3.35 1.53 5.22
C SER A 83 2.79 1.65 3.81
N VAL A 84 2.08 0.62 3.36
CA VAL A 84 1.27 0.63 2.14
C VAL A 84 -0.18 0.55 2.55
N GLU A 85 -0.93 1.61 2.30
CA GLU A 85 -2.27 1.82 2.84
C GLU A 85 -3.27 2.08 1.72
N THR A 86 -4.39 1.36 1.75
CA THR A 86 -5.50 1.57 0.82
C THR A 86 -6.82 1.58 1.56
N THR A 87 -7.58 2.65 1.42
CA THR A 87 -8.92 2.80 1.99
C THR A 87 -9.95 2.95 0.89
N LEU A 88 -11.03 2.20 0.95
CA LEU A 88 -12.19 2.37 0.09
C LEU A 88 -13.40 2.80 0.93
N GLN A 89 -13.94 3.97 0.65
CA GLN A 89 -15.14 4.50 1.29
C GLN A 89 -16.34 4.36 0.35
N HIS A 90 -17.15 3.33 0.58
CA HIS A 90 -18.34 3.13 -0.25
C HIS A 90 -19.53 3.91 0.31
N PRO A 91 -20.24 4.74 -0.48
CA PRO A 91 -21.27 5.67 0.01
C PRO A 91 -22.43 4.99 0.75
N ARG A 92 -22.66 3.68 0.54
CA ARG A 92 -23.78 2.95 1.16
C ARG A 92 -23.38 1.71 1.96
N ARG A 93 -22.11 1.27 1.88
CA ARG A 93 -21.68 -0.02 2.48
C ARG A 93 -20.61 0.13 3.56
N GLY A 94 -20.26 1.37 3.92
CA GLY A 94 -19.19 1.64 4.86
C GLY A 94 -17.81 1.65 4.21
N PHE A 95 -16.75 1.43 4.97
CA PHE A 95 -15.39 1.48 4.46
C PHE A 95 -14.63 0.20 4.73
N ILE A 96 -13.59 -0.02 3.93
CA ILE A 96 -12.59 -1.06 4.13
C ILE A 96 -11.23 -0.38 4.05
N LYS A 97 -10.37 -0.64 5.02
CA LYS A 97 -8.97 -0.20 5.02
C LYS A 97 -8.08 -1.43 5.13
N LEU A 98 -7.05 -1.50 4.32
CA LEU A 98 -5.91 -2.38 4.49
C LEU A 98 -4.65 -1.54 4.63
N GLU A 99 -3.74 -1.99 5.48
CA GLU A 99 -2.46 -1.36 5.72
C GLU A 99 -1.44 -2.45 6.02
N ASP A 100 -0.38 -2.50 5.22
CA ASP A 100 0.71 -3.45 5.37
C ASP A 100 2.00 -2.70 5.70
N THR A 101 2.71 -3.17 6.72
CA THR A 101 4.07 -2.71 7.03
C THR A 101 5.07 -3.54 6.25
N VAL A 102 5.96 -2.86 5.54
CA VAL A 102 6.92 -3.47 4.62
C VAL A 102 8.33 -2.95 4.89
N ALA A 103 9.27 -3.84 5.17
CA ALA A 103 10.68 -3.46 5.26
C ALA A 103 11.40 -3.70 3.93
N VAL A 104 12.21 -2.74 3.51
CA VAL A 104 13.12 -2.90 2.38
C VAL A 104 14.33 -3.72 2.84
N THR A 105 14.57 -4.85 2.19
CA THR A 105 15.72 -5.73 2.48
C THR A 105 16.88 -5.44 1.53
N GLU A 106 17.98 -6.17 1.67
CA GLU A 106 19.13 -6.04 0.76
C GLU A 106 18.79 -6.41 -0.71
N THR A 107 17.78 -7.26 -0.93
CA THR A 107 17.49 -7.82 -2.26
C THR A 107 16.04 -7.63 -2.71
N GLY A 108 15.17 -7.06 -1.85
CA GLY A 108 13.76 -6.92 -2.14
C GLY A 108 13.00 -6.29 -0.97
N HIS A 109 11.96 -6.96 -0.51
CA HIS A 109 11.19 -6.52 0.65
C HIS A 109 10.65 -7.68 1.47
N GLU A 110 10.29 -7.41 2.71
CA GLU A 110 9.61 -8.31 3.62
C GLU A 110 8.37 -7.63 4.18
N VAL A 111 7.24 -8.36 4.20
CA VAL A 111 5.96 -7.86 4.72
C VAL A 111 5.78 -8.35 6.15
N TYR A 112 5.51 -7.44 7.07
CA TYR A 112 5.20 -7.72 8.47
C TYR A 112 3.70 -7.61 8.70
N GLY A 113 3.17 -8.52 9.49
CA GLY A 113 1.76 -8.62 9.80
C GLY A 113 1.28 -10.07 9.69
N ASP A 114 -0.02 -10.26 9.72
CA ASP A 114 -0.61 -11.59 9.69
C ASP A 114 -0.54 -12.28 8.33
N ARG A 115 -0.07 -11.59 7.30
CA ARG A 115 0.01 -12.04 5.90
C ARG A 115 -1.30 -12.62 5.35
N ALA A 116 -2.32 -12.57 6.14
CA ALA A 116 -3.58 -13.21 5.84
C ALA A 116 -4.47 -12.26 5.04
N HIS A 117 -3.99 -11.77 3.91
CA HIS A 117 -4.86 -11.17 2.94
C HIS A 117 -6.05 -12.13 2.71
N GLY A 118 -7.21 -11.77 3.24
CA GLY A 118 -8.39 -12.61 3.21
C GLY A 118 -8.87 -13.15 4.55
N TRP A 119 -8.27 -12.81 5.69
CA TRP A 119 -8.75 -13.20 7.02
C TRP A 119 -10.20 -12.78 7.29
N ASN A 120 -10.66 -11.72 6.68
CA ASN A 120 -12.02 -11.20 6.73
C ASN A 120 -12.93 -11.71 5.58
N ARG A 121 -12.46 -12.67 4.79
CA ARG A 121 -13.29 -13.37 3.81
C ARG A 121 -14.03 -14.52 4.49
N ALA A 122 -15.28 -14.75 4.10
CA ALA A 122 -15.97 -15.95 4.51
C ALA A 122 -15.12 -17.17 4.13
N ALA A 123 -14.85 -18.04 5.08
CA ALA A 123 -14.09 -19.25 4.84
C ALA A 123 -14.68 -20.00 3.63
N ALA A 124 -13.87 -20.27 2.63
CA ALA A 124 -14.26 -21.17 1.57
C ALA A 124 -14.71 -22.47 2.23
N LYS A 125 -15.92 -22.94 1.94
CA LYS A 125 -16.42 -24.23 2.47
C LYS A 125 -15.36 -25.28 2.17
N VAL A 126 -14.66 -25.74 3.21
CA VAL A 126 -13.80 -26.90 3.09
C VAL A 126 -14.70 -28.07 2.74
N SER A 127 -14.71 -28.45 1.48
CA SER A 127 -15.35 -29.68 1.05
C SER A 127 -14.61 -30.82 1.74
N ARG A 128 -15.16 -31.32 2.85
CA ARG A 128 -14.71 -32.60 3.39
C ARG A 128 -15.11 -33.67 2.38
N ARG A 129 -14.18 -34.22 1.68
CA ARG A 129 -14.27 -35.51 1.00
C ARG A 129 -13.86 -36.61 1.96
#